data_25d6549e3505bcc6d67a0b2fb80cffa5
#
_entry.id   25d6549e3505bcc6d67a0b2fb80cffa5
#
_cell.length_a   1.000
_cell.length_b   1.000
_cell.length_c   1.000
_cell.angle_alpha   90.00
_cell.angle_beta   90.00
_cell.angle_gamma   90.00
#
_symmetry.space_group_name_H-M   'P 1'
#
loop_
_entity.id
_entity.type
_entity.pdbx_description
1 polymer ?
#
loop_
_entity_poly.entity_id
_entity_poly.type
_entity_poly.pdbx_seq_one_letter_code
_entity_poly.pdbx_strand_id
1 'polypeptide(L)'
;MPGDASNIPVLLTGDVYIFDPAVAFVEGTHMPDDIDTDLVAQWLPLGLMKGDPGVEQPRDIDKTDVPSWQQGRVLTRYKNGKMDANFNLLERNVNVLKLINPTKVPRPVKTRLAFVYEREDGTVERDITLKPAHIWVPGDNRQEDVNGTDVQCSLYPSGQDIYLHQEGIPA
;
A
#
# COMPACT_ATOMS: atom_id res chain seq x y z
N MET A 1 -21.67 2.69 24.98
CA MET A 1 -21.15 4.05 24.79
C MET A 1 -21.50 4.49 23.40
N PRO A 2 -22.02 5.71 23.20
CA PRO A 2 -22.11 6.25 21.86
C PRO A 2 -20.67 6.39 21.32
N GLY A 3 -20.52 6.14 20.02
CA GLY A 3 -19.24 6.35 19.34
C GLY A 3 -18.79 7.82 19.46
N ASP A 4 -17.51 8.05 19.59
CA ASP A 4 -16.94 9.41 19.62
C ASP A 4 -16.55 9.79 18.18
N ALA A 5 -17.18 10.82 17.65
CA ALA A 5 -16.93 11.31 16.29
C ALA A 5 -15.49 11.87 16.14
N SER A 6 -14.83 12.26 17.25
CA SER A 6 -13.44 12.69 17.21
C SER A 6 -12.46 11.57 16.87
N ASN A 7 -12.90 10.31 16.98
CA ASN A 7 -12.10 9.14 16.61
C ASN A 7 -12.26 8.73 15.13
N ILE A 8 -13.01 9.52 14.33
CA ILE A 8 -13.10 9.29 12.89
C ILE A 8 -11.94 10.00 12.21
N PRO A 9 -10.96 9.28 11.66
CA PRO A 9 -9.86 9.92 10.95
C PRO A 9 -10.37 10.55 9.65
N VAL A 10 -10.18 11.86 9.50
CA VAL A 10 -10.42 12.55 8.23
C VAL A 10 -9.07 12.74 7.54
N LEU A 11 -8.88 12.06 6.42
CA LEU A 11 -7.67 12.17 5.62
C LEU A 11 -7.77 13.41 4.71
N LEU A 12 -6.73 14.25 4.73
CA LEU A 12 -6.58 15.37 3.81
C LEU A 12 -5.90 14.94 2.53
N THR A 13 -4.79 14.23 2.66
CA THR A 13 -3.99 13.77 1.53
C THR A 13 -3.51 12.34 1.76
N GLY A 14 -3.15 11.70 0.65
CA GLY A 14 -2.48 10.41 0.68
C GLY A 14 -1.49 10.34 -0.47
N ASP A 15 -0.25 9.99 -0.15
CA ASP A 15 0.83 9.84 -1.12
C ASP A 15 1.35 8.41 -1.12
N VAL A 16 1.72 7.91 -2.29
CA VAL A 16 2.36 6.61 -2.45
C VAL A 16 3.75 6.79 -3.01
N TYR A 17 4.71 6.16 -2.36
CA TYR A 17 6.09 6.12 -2.79
C TYR A 17 6.48 4.69 -3.13
N ILE A 18 7.35 4.54 -4.12
CA ILE A 18 8.05 3.29 -4.40
C ILE A 18 9.52 3.46 -4.06
N PHE A 19 10.14 2.43 -3.54
CA PHE A 19 11.60 2.39 -3.46
C PHE A 19 12.16 2.15 -4.87
N ASP A 20 13.21 2.89 -5.27
CA ASP A 20 13.77 2.78 -6.62
C ASP A 20 14.20 1.33 -6.92
N PRO A 21 13.57 0.66 -7.89
CA PRO A 21 13.90 -0.73 -8.22
C PRO A 21 15.34 -0.94 -8.71
N ALA A 22 16.02 0.13 -9.12
CA ALA A 22 17.41 0.08 -9.58
C ALA A 22 18.42 0.10 -8.42
N VAL A 23 17.98 0.37 -7.19
CA VAL A 23 18.83 0.50 -6.01
C VAL A 23 18.61 -0.68 -5.07
N ALA A 24 19.70 -1.25 -4.54
CA ALA A 24 19.60 -2.28 -3.52
C ALA A 24 19.11 -1.67 -2.20
N PHE A 25 18.05 -2.26 -1.63
CA PHE A 25 17.51 -1.81 -0.35
C PHE A 25 18.38 -2.25 0.82
N VAL A 26 18.75 -1.31 1.68
CA VAL A 26 19.47 -1.55 2.94
C VAL A 26 18.63 -1.02 4.09
N GLU A 27 18.18 -1.91 4.97
CA GLU A 27 17.21 -1.62 6.02
C GLU A 27 17.67 -0.48 6.94
N GLY A 28 18.88 -0.53 7.47
CA GLY A 28 19.42 0.49 8.37
C GLY A 28 19.74 1.86 7.72
N THR A 29 19.56 1.99 6.40
CA THR A 29 19.84 3.24 5.66
C THR A 29 18.60 3.82 5.00
N HIS A 30 17.72 2.96 4.51
CA HIS A 30 16.59 3.36 3.69
C HIS A 30 15.24 3.28 4.41
N MET A 31 15.21 2.63 5.59
CA MET A 31 14.03 2.60 6.44
C MET A 31 14.11 3.74 7.45
N PRO A 32 13.11 4.64 7.54
CA PRO A 32 13.11 5.68 8.55
C PRO A 32 12.89 5.09 9.94
N ASP A 33 13.59 5.61 10.93
CA ASP A 33 13.51 5.13 12.31
C ASP A 33 12.18 5.53 12.97
N ASP A 34 11.67 6.72 12.65
CA ASP A 34 10.44 7.28 13.20
C ASP A 34 9.71 8.19 12.20
N ILE A 35 8.59 8.78 12.62
CA ILE A 35 7.77 9.65 11.76
C ILE A 35 8.45 10.98 11.45
N ASP A 36 9.37 11.46 12.32
CA ASP A 36 10.12 12.70 12.12
C ASP A 36 11.26 12.56 11.11
N THR A 37 11.65 11.32 10.82
CA THR A 37 12.68 11.03 9.83
C THR A 37 12.07 11.00 8.43
N ASP A 38 12.53 11.87 7.56
CA ASP A 38 12.09 11.91 6.16
C ASP A 38 12.45 10.64 5.38
N LEU A 39 11.64 10.33 4.39
CA LEU A 39 11.98 9.30 3.40
C LEU A 39 13.19 9.76 2.59
N VAL A 40 14.22 8.90 2.51
CA VAL A 40 15.41 9.21 1.73
C VAL A 40 15.11 9.33 0.23
N ALA A 41 16.00 9.98 -0.52
CA ALA A 41 15.80 10.31 -1.94
C ALA A 41 15.51 9.10 -2.87
N GLN A 42 15.83 7.87 -2.42
CA GLN A 42 15.54 6.64 -3.14
C GLN A 42 14.06 6.23 -3.08
N TRP A 43 13.27 6.82 -2.17
CA TRP A 43 11.82 6.72 -2.17
C TRP A 43 11.25 7.70 -3.17
N LEU A 44 10.70 7.19 -4.25
CA LEU A 44 10.24 7.96 -5.40
C LEU A 44 8.71 8.16 -5.29
N PRO A 45 8.23 9.42 -5.24
CA PRO A 45 6.80 9.68 -5.22
C PRO A 45 6.17 9.26 -6.56
N LEU A 46 5.00 8.65 -6.51
CA LEU A 46 4.23 8.28 -7.70
C LEU A 46 3.38 9.44 -8.24
N GLY A 47 3.26 10.53 -7.46
CA GLY A 47 2.50 11.72 -7.85
C GLY A 47 1.01 11.62 -7.52
N LEU A 48 0.19 12.38 -8.22
CA LEU A 48 -1.22 12.52 -7.92
C LEU A 48 -1.99 11.22 -8.12
N MET A 49 -2.79 10.87 -7.12
CA MET A 49 -3.69 9.72 -7.13
C MET A 49 -5.15 10.18 -7.20
N LYS A 50 -6.00 9.28 -7.68
CA LYS A 50 -7.44 9.47 -7.62
C LYS A 50 -7.90 9.33 -6.17
N GLY A 51 -8.60 10.35 -5.66
CA GLY A 51 -9.04 10.37 -4.26
C GLY A 51 -10.21 9.44 -3.93
N ASP A 52 -10.97 9.02 -4.94
CA ASP A 52 -12.07 8.08 -4.81
C ASP A 52 -11.84 6.92 -5.80
N PRO A 53 -11.58 5.69 -5.35
CA PRO A 53 -11.61 5.20 -3.96
C PRO A 53 -10.33 5.46 -3.12
N GLY A 54 -9.32 6.17 -3.62
CA GLY A 54 -8.05 6.35 -2.92
C GLY A 54 -7.19 5.07 -2.93
N VAL A 55 -6.59 4.73 -1.82
CA VAL A 55 -5.86 3.47 -1.62
C VAL A 55 -6.77 2.45 -0.95
N GLU A 56 -7.09 1.39 -1.67
CA GLU A 56 -7.86 0.27 -1.13
C GLU A 56 -6.90 -0.83 -0.68
N GLN A 57 -7.13 -1.38 0.50
CA GLN A 57 -6.33 -2.48 1.05
C GLN A 57 -7.21 -3.70 1.34
N PRO A 58 -7.64 -4.45 0.30
CA PRO A 58 -8.44 -5.64 0.49
C PRO A 58 -7.65 -6.71 1.26
N ARG A 59 -8.37 -7.37 2.18
CA ARG A 59 -7.84 -8.45 3.01
C ARG A 59 -8.64 -9.70 2.76
N ASP A 60 -7.96 -10.81 2.63
CA ASP A 60 -8.56 -12.12 2.42
C ASP A 60 -7.91 -13.16 3.32
N ILE A 61 -8.68 -14.17 3.73
CA ILE A 61 -8.21 -15.27 4.56
C ILE A 61 -8.97 -16.56 4.23
N ASP A 62 -8.22 -17.63 4.06
CA ASP A 62 -8.80 -18.94 3.84
C ASP A 62 -9.49 -19.44 5.12
N LYS A 63 -10.78 -19.78 5.01
CA LYS A 63 -11.61 -20.25 6.09
C LYS A 63 -12.03 -21.69 5.83
N THR A 64 -11.78 -22.56 6.79
CA THR A 64 -12.21 -23.96 6.73
C THR A 64 -13.03 -24.31 7.97
N ASP A 65 -14.28 -24.72 7.77
CA ASP A 65 -15.14 -25.20 8.83
C ASP A 65 -14.98 -26.72 8.99
N VAL A 66 -14.87 -27.15 10.21
CA VAL A 66 -14.85 -28.58 10.56
C VAL A 66 -16.22 -28.95 11.14
N PRO A 67 -17.03 -29.74 10.40
CA PRO A 67 -18.32 -30.18 10.89
C PRO A 67 -18.19 -31.39 11.82
N SER A 68 -19.15 -31.54 12.71
CA SER A 68 -19.43 -32.78 13.46
C SER A 68 -20.80 -33.29 13.07
N TRP A 69 -20.97 -34.61 13.08
CA TRP A 69 -22.25 -35.25 12.78
C TRP A 69 -23.35 -34.89 13.79
N GLN A 70 -22.97 -34.64 15.03
CA GLN A 70 -23.93 -34.36 16.11
C GLN A 70 -24.21 -32.89 16.35
N GLN A 71 -23.27 -32.01 16.00
CA GLN A 71 -23.33 -30.58 16.37
C GLN A 71 -23.16 -29.58 15.20
N GLY A 72 -23.04 -30.06 13.96
CA GLY A 72 -22.79 -29.21 12.83
C GLY A 72 -21.37 -28.63 12.87
N ARG A 73 -21.23 -27.31 12.76
CA ARG A 73 -19.93 -26.63 12.81
C ARG A 73 -19.37 -26.65 14.23
N VAL A 74 -18.24 -27.33 14.43
CA VAL A 74 -17.56 -27.45 15.74
C VAL A 74 -16.35 -26.52 15.82
N LEU A 75 -15.64 -26.35 14.72
CA LEU A 75 -14.41 -25.55 14.66
C LEU A 75 -14.29 -24.86 13.31
N THR A 76 -13.84 -23.61 13.36
CA THR A 76 -13.43 -22.86 12.16
C THR A 76 -11.93 -22.61 12.21
N ARG A 77 -11.22 -22.96 11.15
CA ARG A 77 -9.79 -22.71 10.99
C ARG A 77 -9.58 -21.62 9.97
N TYR A 78 -8.70 -20.67 10.28
CA TYR A 78 -8.28 -19.59 9.42
C TYR A 78 -6.81 -19.78 9.05
N LYS A 79 -6.47 -19.67 7.75
CA LYS A 79 -5.10 -19.83 7.26
C LYS A 79 -4.87 -18.85 6.08
N ASN A 80 -3.60 -18.64 5.74
CA ASN A 80 -3.17 -17.94 4.53
C ASN A 80 -3.80 -16.55 4.39
N GLY A 81 -3.71 -15.73 5.43
CA GLY A 81 -4.11 -14.33 5.33
C GLY A 81 -3.33 -13.62 4.21
N LYS A 82 -4.04 -12.88 3.37
CA LYS A 82 -3.49 -12.09 2.25
C LYS A 82 -3.93 -10.66 2.38
N MET A 83 -3.08 -9.76 1.93
CA MET A 83 -3.40 -8.36 1.83
C MET A 83 -2.83 -7.81 0.53
N ASP A 84 -3.66 -7.10 -0.19
CA ASP A 84 -3.29 -6.41 -1.42
C ASP A 84 -3.47 -4.89 -1.21
N ALA A 85 -2.89 -4.08 -2.09
CA ALA A 85 -3.14 -2.65 -2.14
C ALA A 85 -3.43 -2.25 -3.58
N ASN A 86 -4.54 -1.54 -3.78
CA ASN A 86 -4.98 -1.09 -5.10
C ASN A 86 -5.16 0.43 -5.07
N PHE A 87 -4.70 1.10 -6.09
CA PHE A 87 -4.90 2.54 -6.27
C PHE A 87 -4.81 2.94 -7.74
N ASN A 88 -5.31 4.13 -8.05
CA ASN A 88 -5.26 4.68 -9.41
C ASN A 88 -4.44 5.96 -9.41
N LEU A 89 -3.46 6.03 -10.33
CA LEU A 89 -2.58 7.18 -10.52
C LEU A 89 -3.12 8.05 -11.66
N LEU A 90 -3.27 9.32 -11.42
CA LEU A 90 -3.67 10.31 -12.42
C LEU A 90 -2.45 10.88 -13.15
N GLU A 91 -1.33 10.96 -12.45
CA GLU A 91 -0.10 11.49 -12.99
C GLU A 91 0.72 10.41 -13.70
N ARG A 92 1.34 10.79 -14.81
CA ARG A 92 2.22 9.93 -15.61
C ARG A 92 3.64 10.50 -15.63
N ASN A 93 4.30 10.47 -14.49
CA ASN A 93 5.67 10.94 -14.33
C ASN A 93 6.70 9.82 -14.59
N VAL A 94 7.99 10.17 -14.52
CA VAL A 94 9.10 9.22 -14.74
C VAL A 94 9.06 8.02 -13.78
N ASN A 95 8.58 8.21 -12.56
CA ASN A 95 8.50 7.16 -11.55
C ASN A 95 7.39 6.16 -11.90
N VAL A 96 6.24 6.65 -12.37
CA VAL A 96 5.14 5.81 -12.87
C VAL A 96 5.59 5.02 -14.10
N LEU A 97 6.38 5.62 -14.97
CA LEU A 97 6.93 4.92 -16.14
C LEU A 97 7.89 3.78 -15.75
N LYS A 98 8.56 3.85 -14.60
CA LYS A 98 9.35 2.72 -14.07
C LYS A 98 8.48 1.52 -13.73
N LEU A 99 7.23 1.73 -13.32
CA LEU A 99 6.27 0.65 -13.04
C LEU A 99 5.68 0.07 -14.32
N ILE A 100 5.31 0.91 -15.27
CA ILE A 100 4.63 0.50 -16.51
C ILE A 100 5.61 -0.18 -17.46
N ASN A 101 6.85 0.29 -17.56
CA ASN A 101 7.85 -0.18 -18.55
C ASN A 101 7.25 -0.28 -19.97
N PRO A 102 6.81 0.84 -20.58
CA PRO A 102 5.94 0.82 -21.75
C PRO A 102 6.53 0.17 -23.01
N THR A 103 7.86 -0.01 -23.04
CA THR A 103 8.57 -0.63 -24.18
C THR A 103 8.86 -2.11 -23.99
N LYS A 104 8.56 -2.68 -22.82
CA LYS A 104 8.84 -4.08 -22.49
C LYS A 104 7.58 -4.90 -22.38
N VAL A 105 7.75 -6.21 -22.51
CA VAL A 105 6.65 -7.14 -22.18
C VAL A 105 6.21 -6.90 -20.73
N PRO A 106 4.90 -6.70 -20.48
CA PRO A 106 4.39 -6.40 -19.15
C PRO A 106 4.81 -7.46 -18.12
N ARG A 107 5.37 -7.01 -17.00
CA ARG A 107 5.76 -7.87 -15.88
C ARG A 107 5.58 -7.11 -14.57
N PRO A 108 5.23 -7.79 -13.48
CA PRO A 108 5.22 -7.17 -12.18
C PRO A 108 6.60 -6.62 -11.79
N VAL A 109 6.61 -5.43 -11.22
CA VAL A 109 7.81 -4.82 -10.62
C VAL A 109 7.87 -5.21 -9.16
N LYS A 110 9.02 -5.66 -8.69
CA LYS A 110 9.25 -6.03 -7.29
C LYS A 110 9.99 -4.89 -6.61
N THR A 111 9.30 -4.17 -5.76
CA THR A 111 9.91 -3.12 -4.93
C THR A 111 9.08 -2.86 -3.68
N ARG A 112 9.63 -2.09 -2.74
CA ARG A 112 8.91 -1.71 -1.53
C ARG A 112 8.02 -0.51 -1.79
N LEU A 113 6.95 -0.40 -1.00
CA LEU A 113 5.98 0.68 -1.02
C LEU A 113 5.98 1.41 0.31
N ALA A 114 5.74 2.70 0.26
CA ALA A 114 5.40 3.50 1.43
C ALA A 114 4.12 4.28 1.13
N PHE A 115 3.14 4.11 1.99
CA PHE A 115 1.90 4.87 1.98
C PHE A 115 1.99 5.93 3.07
N VAL A 116 1.76 7.19 2.72
CA VAL A 116 1.80 8.32 3.66
C VAL A 116 0.47 9.01 3.60
N TYR A 117 -0.20 9.12 4.74
CA TYR A 117 -1.49 9.78 4.88
C TYR A 117 -1.37 10.92 5.88
N GLU A 118 -1.93 12.06 5.54
CA GLU A 118 -2.03 13.21 6.43
C GLU A 118 -3.49 13.40 6.84
N ARG A 119 -3.73 13.52 8.13
CA ARG A 119 -5.05 13.79 8.70
C ARG A 119 -5.26 15.29 8.90
N GLU A 120 -6.52 15.68 9.03
CA GLU A 120 -6.94 17.06 9.28
C GLU A 120 -6.36 17.65 10.56
N ASP A 121 -6.08 16.83 11.56
CA ASP A 121 -5.46 17.21 12.83
C ASP A 121 -3.93 17.39 12.78
N GLY A 122 -3.32 17.20 11.61
CA GLY A 122 -1.87 17.23 11.39
C GLY A 122 -1.15 15.94 11.73
N THR A 123 -1.86 14.88 12.11
CA THR A 123 -1.27 13.55 12.30
C THR A 123 -0.89 12.95 10.96
N VAL A 124 0.34 12.47 10.86
CA VAL A 124 0.83 11.72 9.70
C VAL A 124 0.89 10.25 10.04
N GLU A 125 0.34 9.44 9.16
CA GLU A 125 0.42 7.97 9.18
C GLU A 125 1.33 7.51 8.05
N ARG A 126 2.27 6.62 8.34
CA ARG A 126 3.17 6.05 7.35
C ARG A 126 3.23 4.53 7.49
N ASP A 127 2.89 3.84 6.41
CA ASP A 127 2.95 2.39 6.30
C ASP A 127 3.99 1.99 5.25
N ILE A 128 5.09 1.38 5.68
CA ILE A 128 6.19 0.96 4.79
C ILE A 128 6.23 -0.56 4.74
N THR A 129 6.21 -1.14 3.54
CA THR A 129 6.27 -2.58 3.38
C THR A 129 7.61 -3.16 3.84
N LEU A 130 7.56 -4.17 4.72
CA LEU A 130 8.75 -4.84 5.25
C LEU A 130 9.43 -5.75 4.23
N LYS A 131 8.67 -6.23 3.24
CA LYS A 131 9.20 -6.99 2.10
C LYS A 131 8.84 -6.32 0.78
N PRO A 132 9.59 -6.57 -0.29
CA PRO A 132 9.20 -6.11 -1.62
C PRO A 132 7.82 -6.62 -2.01
N ALA A 133 6.94 -5.69 -2.40
CA ALA A 133 5.65 -6.02 -2.98
C ALA A 133 5.79 -6.35 -4.46
N HIS A 134 4.87 -7.13 -5.01
CA HIS A 134 4.74 -7.31 -6.45
C HIS A 134 3.73 -6.29 -6.98
N ILE A 135 4.20 -5.33 -7.73
CA ILE A 135 3.39 -4.23 -8.28
C ILE A 135 3.06 -4.56 -9.71
N TRP A 136 1.78 -4.67 -10.00
CA TRP A 136 1.23 -4.96 -11.30
C TRP A 136 0.39 -3.80 -11.80
N VAL A 137 0.57 -3.42 -13.05
CA VAL A 137 -0.22 -2.40 -13.74
C VAL A 137 -1.07 -3.08 -14.79
N PRO A 138 -2.35 -3.42 -14.48
CA PRO A 138 -3.23 -4.09 -15.43
C PRO A 138 -3.74 -3.17 -16.54
N GLY A 139 -3.77 -1.86 -16.31
CA GLY A 139 -4.29 -0.88 -17.25
C GLY A 139 -3.56 0.44 -17.18
N ASP A 140 -3.19 0.97 -18.35
CA ASP A 140 -2.66 2.31 -18.57
C ASP A 140 -3.62 3.00 -19.54
N ASN A 141 -4.68 3.60 -19.01
CA ASN A 141 -5.76 4.18 -19.79
C ASN A 141 -5.41 5.62 -20.19
N ARG A 142 -5.50 5.89 -21.50
CA ARG A 142 -5.34 7.22 -22.05
C ARG A 142 -6.69 7.69 -22.57
N GLN A 143 -7.28 8.63 -21.87
CA GLN A 143 -8.57 9.20 -22.21
C GLN A 143 -8.43 10.70 -22.48
N GLU A 144 -9.41 11.27 -23.17
CA GLU A 144 -9.40 12.68 -23.54
C GLU A 144 -9.41 13.59 -22.30
N ASP A 145 -10.20 13.24 -21.30
CA ASP A 145 -10.41 14.08 -20.11
C ASP A 145 -9.42 13.78 -18.97
N VAL A 146 -9.23 12.51 -18.62
CA VAL A 146 -8.37 12.11 -17.49
C VAL A 146 -7.65 10.80 -17.81
N ASN A 147 -6.33 10.83 -17.71
CA ASN A 147 -5.54 9.60 -17.74
C ASN A 147 -5.67 8.86 -16.41
N GLY A 148 -5.59 7.55 -16.44
CA GLY A 148 -5.61 6.72 -15.25
C GLY A 148 -4.71 5.51 -15.41
N THR A 149 -3.85 5.29 -14.43
CA THR A 149 -3.03 4.08 -14.32
C THR A 149 -3.49 3.28 -13.13
N ASP A 150 -4.11 2.13 -13.39
CA ASP A 150 -4.51 1.22 -12.34
C ASP A 150 -3.30 0.44 -11.83
N VAL A 151 -3.13 0.42 -10.52
CA VAL A 151 -2.02 -0.27 -9.86
C VAL A 151 -2.56 -1.26 -8.85
N GLN A 152 -2.10 -2.49 -8.95
CA GLN A 152 -2.41 -3.57 -8.02
C GLN A 152 -1.11 -4.08 -7.40
N CYS A 153 -1.08 -4.16 -6.08
CA CYS A 153 0.10 -4.55 -5.33
C CYS A 153 -0.23 -5.76 -4.46
N SER A 154 0.51 -6.84 -4.64
CA SER A 154 0.46 -7.98 -3.72
C SER A 154 1.51 -7.81 -2.65
N LEU A 155 1.07 -7.79 -1.39
CA LEU A 155 1.89 -7.52 -0.22
C LEU A 155 2.30 -8.83 0.45
N TYR A 156 3.52 -8.88 0.98
CA TYR A 156 4.09 -10.08 1.58
C TYR A 156 4.52 -9.83 3.03
N PRO A 157 4.19 -10.74 3.95
CA PRO A 157 4.56 -10.60 5.34
C PRO A 157 6.05 -10.86 5.58
N SER A 158 6.61 -10.17 6.56
CA SER A 158 7.87 -10.48 7.21
C SER A 158 7.57 -10.95 8.64
N GLY A 159 7.59 -12.26 8.86
CA GLY A 159 7.03 -12.82 10.09
C GLY A 159 5.50 -12.71 10.11
N GLN A 160 4.97 -11.92 11.03
CA GLN A 160 3.53 -11.66 11.15
C GLN A 160 3.12 -10.28 10.61
N ASP A 161 4.08 -9.41 10.34
CA ASP A 161 3.84 -8.03 9.95
C ASP A 161 4.07 -7.83 8.46
N ILE A 162 3.24 -7.00 7.84
CA ILE A 162 3.35 -6.58 6.44
C ILE A 162 4.02 -5.21 6.36
N TYR A 163 3.67 -4.31 7.27
CA TYR A 163 4.18 -2.94 7.31
C TYR A 163 4.99 -2.64 8.57
N LEU A 164 5.94 -1.74 8.43
CA LEU A 164 6.35 -0.85 9.50
C LEU A 164 5.33 0.28 9.55
N HIS A 165 4.57 0.37 10.63
CA HIS A 165 3.59 1.43 10.85
C HIS A 165 4.20 2.51 11.74
N GLN A 166 4.10 3.76 11.32
CA GLN A 166 4.54 4.93 12.07
C GLN A 166 3.40 5.95 12.08
N GLU A 167 3.08 6.50 13.23
CA GLU A 167 2.01 7.49 13.39
C GLU A 167 2.44 8.56 14.38
N GLY A 168 2.20 9.82 14.06
CA GLY A 168 2.49 10.94 14.95
C GLY A 168 2.30 12.29 14.28
N ILE A 169 2.46 13.35 15.05
CA ILE A 169 2.54 14.72 14.53
C ILE A 169 4.03 15.02 14.37
N PRO A 170 4.52 15.20 13.12
CA PRO A 170 5.92 15.54 12.90
C PRO A 170 6.34 16.83 13.61
N ALA A 171 7.56 16.84 14.13
CA ALA A 171 8.10 17.96 14.90
C ALA A 171 8.43 19.19 14.03
#